data_d0b7cc24a0162c12b41b793f49301416
#
_entry.id   d0b7cc24a0162c12b41b793f49301416
#
_cell.length_a   1.000
_cell.length_b   1.000
_cell.length_c   1.000
_cell.angle_alpha   90.00
_cell.angle_beta   90.00
_cell.angle_gamma   90.00
#
_symmetry.space_group_name_H-M   'P 1'
#
loop_
_entity.id
_entity.type
_entity.pdbx_description
1 polymer ?
#
loop_
_entity_poly.entity_id
_entity_poly.type
_entity_poly.pdbx_seq_one_letter_code
_entity_poly.pdbx_strand_id
1 'polypeptide(L)'
;IDKFWLEGGLRVSAYQQIDFLQRLYENQLPFSSRSTDILKKIMIDKATLQYVIRGKTGWGGQDHKEIGWFVGWLENKGEIYYFSNMVQMPDTSTNYVNFDVSRKEIAYDILHDLKLINTK
;
A
#
# COMPACT_ATOMS: atom_id res chain seq x y z
N ILE A 1 19.85 -6.48 10.59
CA ILE A 1 19.27 -5.75 9.46
C ILE A 1 18.57 -6.68 8.48
N ASP A 2 19.12 -7.88 8.30
CA ASP A 2 18.60 -8.81 7.28
C ASP A 2 17.13 -9.17 7.47
N LYS A 3 16.63 -9.06 8.71
CA LYS A 3 15.26 -9.46 9.04
C LYS A 3 14.39 -8.30 9.48
N PHE A 4 14.85 -7.06 9.33
CA PHE A 4 14.12 -5.93 9.92
C PHE A 4 12.68 -5.81 9.38
N TRP A 5 12.45 -6.11 8.12
CA TRP A 5 11.10 -6.05 7.56
C TRP A 5 10.25 -7.25 7.97
N LEU A 6 10.85 -8.40 8.22
CA LEU A 6 10.13 -9.59 8.64
C LEU A 6 9.73 -9.53 10.11
N GLU A 7 10.56 -8.94 10.93
CA GLU A 7 10.36 -8.89 12.38
C GLU A 7 9.88 -7.53 12.87
N GLY A 8 9.65 -6.58 11.95
CA GLY A 8 9.22 -5.25 12.32
C GLY A 8 10.28 -4.43 13.02
N GLY A 9 11.58 -4.78 12.83
CA GLY A 9 12.67 -4.04 13.45
C GLY A 9 12.80 -2.62 12.94
N LEU A 10 12.43 -2.38 11.69
CA LEU A 10 12.35 -1.04 11.12
C LEU A 10 10.86 -0.66 11.05
N ARG A 11 10.49 0.36 11.80
CA ARG A 11 9.11 0.81 11.86
C ARG A 11 8.94 2.09 11.06
N VAL A 12 7.93 2.09 10.20
CA VAL A 12 7.58 3.26 9.39
C VAL A 12 6.11 3.57 9.66
N SER A 13 5.82 4.79 10.05
CA SER A 13 4.45 5.21 10.30
C SER A 13 3.67 5.34 8.99
N ALA A 14 2.33 5.35 9.10
CA ALA A 14 1.47 5.58 7.94
C ALA A 14 1.80 6.92 7.26
N TYR A 15 2.07 7.96 8.05
CA TYR A 15 2.42 9.27 7.51
C TYR A 15 3.76 9.27 6.79
N GLN A 16 4.74 8.54 7.32
CA GLN A 16 6.04 8.40 6.66
C GLN A 16 5.91 7.67 5.33
N GLN A 17 5.04 6.67 5.27
CA GLN A 17 4.76 5.97 4.02
C GLN A 17 4.11 6.89 2.98
N ILE A 18 3.16 7.72 3.41
CA ILE A 18 2.52 8.71 2.53
C ILE A 18 3.58 9.67 1.97
N ASP A 19 4.48 10.17 2.81
CA ASP A 19 5.55 11.07 2.38
C ASP A 19 6.44 10.40 1.33
N PHE A 20 6.83 9.15 1.58
CA PHE A 20 7.63 8.39 0.63
C PHE A 20 6.91 8.21 -0.71
N LEU A 21 5.62 7.85 -0.66
CA LEU A 21 4.82 7.63 -1.87
C LEU A 21 4.68 8.91 -2.68
N GLN A 22 4.51 10.04 -2.02
CA GLN A 22 4.42 11.33 -2.70
C GLN A 22 5.73 11.64 -3.41
N ARG A 23 6.86 11.41 -2.77
CA ARG A 23 8.18 11.61 -3.38
C ARG A 23 8.38 10.66 -4.56
N LEU A 24 7.93 9.43 -4.43
CA LEU A 24 8.01 8.48 -5.55
C LEU A 24 7.18 8.96 -6.73
N TYR A 25 5.93 9.36 -6.49
CA TYR A 25 5.05 9.84 -7.55
C TYR A 25 5.64 11.07 -8.25
N GLU A 26 6.21 11.99 -7.48
CA GLU A 26 6.76 13.25 -7.99
C GLU A 26 8.20 13.13 -8.50
N ASN A 27 8.75 11.91 -8.55
CA ASN A 27 10.11 11.64 -9.02
C ASN A 27 11.18 12.38 -8.21
N GLN A 28 10.99 12.48 -6.91
CA GLN A 28 11.90 13.17 -6.00
C GLN A 28 12.84 12.23 -5.25
N LEU A 29 12.78 10.93 -5.52
CA LEU A 29 13.70 9.98 -4.94
C LEU A 29 14.99 9.89 -5.77
N PRO A 30 16.12 9.48 -5.16
CA PRO A 30 17.40 9.43 -5.86
C PRO A 30 17.54 8.20 -6.75
N PHE A 31 16.52 7.92 -7.56
CA PHE A 31 16.52 6.82 -8.52
C PHE A 31 16.49 7.37 -9.93
N SER A 32 16.99 6.60 -10.89
CA SER A 32 16.90 6.99 -12.29
C SER A 32 15.44 7.06 -12.73
N SER A 33 15.16 7.85 -13.76
CA SER A 33 13.82 7.93 -14.34
C SER A 33 13.34 6.55 -14.80
N ARG A 34 14.24 5.76 -15.37
CA ARG A 34 13.91 4.42 -15.83
C ARG A 34 13.48 3.52 -14.66
N SER A 35 14.25 3.53 -13.57
CA SER A 35 13.91 2.71 -12.40
C SER A 35 12.59 3.13 -11.79
N THR A 36 12.34 4.43 -11.69
CA THR A 36 11.10 4.97 -11.16
C THR A 36 9.91 4.56 -12.04
N ASP A 37 10.03 4.65 -13.36
CA ASP A 37 8.97 4.27 -14.29
C ASP A 37 8.66 2.78 -14.20
N ILE A 38 9.68 1.95 -14.10
CA ILE A 38 9.50 0.50 -13.96
C ILE A 38 8.79 0.18 -12.66
N LEU A 39 9.21 0.81 -11.57
CA LEU A 39 8.58 0.59 -10.26
C LEU A 39 7.10 0.98 -10.29
N LYS A 40 6.77 2.13 -10.87
CA LYS A 40 5.37 2.56 -10.98
C LYS A 40 4.53 1.57 -11.79
N LYS A 41 5.10 0.99 -12.84
CA LYS A 41 4.39 -0.02 -13.63
C LYS A 41 4.16 -1.30 -12.83
N ILE A 42 5.17 -1.75 -12.10
CA ILE A 42 5.07 -2.95 -11.27
C ILE A 42 4.01 -2.77 -10.18
N MET A 43 3.83 -1.55 -9.70
CA MET A 43 2.89 -1.24 -8.63
C MET A 43 1.43 -1.22 -9.10
N ILE A 44 1.14 -1.27 -10.40
CA ILE A 44 -0.25 -1.24 -10.86
C ILE A 44 -1.02 -2.42 -10.25
N ASP A 45 -2.01 -2.11 -9.42
CA ASP A 45 -2.88 -3.09 -8.81
C ASP A 45 -4.18 -3.24 -9.61
N LYS A 46 -4.72 -2.12 -10.08
CA LYS A 46 -5.91 -2.12 -10.89
C LYS A 46 -5.90 -0.90 -11.82
N ALA A 47 -6.19 -1.14 -13.09
CA ALA A 47 -6.29 -0.08 -14.08
C ALA A 47 -7.60 -0.23 -14.83
N THR A 48 -8.38 0.86 -14.88
CA THR A 48 -9.63 0.92 -15.64
C THR A 48 -9.55 2.12 -16.60
N LEU A 49 -10.58 2.30 -17.41
CA LEU A 49 -10.66 3.49 -18.25
C LEU A 49 -10.81 4.77 -17.43
N GLN A 50 -11.20 4.66 -16.17
CA GLN A 50 -11.49 5.80 -15.32
C GLN A 50 -10.36 6.10 -14.35
N TYR A 51 -9.70 5.09 -13.80
CA TYR A 51 -8.70 5.30 -12.77
C TYR A 51 -7.61 4.22 -12.79
N VAL A 52 -6.50 4.53 -12.10
CA VAL A 52 -5.42 3.59 -11.87
C VAL A 52 -5.11 3.59 -10.38
N ILE A 53 -5.03 2.39 -9.79
CA ILE A 53 -4.57 2.22 -8.42
C ILE A 53 -3.21 1.53 -8.48
N ARG A 54 -2.22 2.18 -7.88
CA ARG A 54 -0.87 1.63 -7.74
C ARG A 54 -0.61 1.39 -6.27
N GLY A 55 -0.07 0.24 -5.93
CA GLY A 55 0.17 -0.05 -4.54
C GLY A 55 1.15 -1.19 -4.34
N LYS A 56 1.54 -1.37 -3.07
CA LYS A 56 2.44 -2.42 -2.66
C LYS A 56 1.94 -2.99 -1.36
N THR A 57 1.87 -4.31 -1.31
CA THR A 57 1.51 -5.04 -0.10
C THR A 57 2.76 -5.41 0.67
N GLY A 58 2.58 -5.63 1.96
CA GLY A 58 3.62 -6.20 2.80
C GLY A 58 2.98 -6.93 3.98
N TRP A 59 3.77 -7.80 4.60
CA TRP A 59 3.33 -8.59 5.74
C TRP A 59 4.52 -8.82 6.65
N GLY A 60 4.36 -8.52 7.93
CA GLY A 60 5.39 -8.76 8.94
C GLY A 60 4.77 -9.14 10.26
N GLY A 61 5.57 -9.69 11.17
CA GLY A 61 5.14 -10.05 12.52
C GLY A 61 5.91 -9.26 13.55
N GLN A 62 5.22 -8.88 14.64
CA GLN A 62 5.84 -8.13 15.72
C GLN A 62 4.99 -8.20 16.99
N ASP A 63 5.62 -8.47 18.12
CA ASP A 63 4.96 -8.46 19.44
C ASP A 63 3.74 -9.37 19.45
N HIS A 64 3.87 -10.58 18.90
CA HIS A 64 2.79 -11.56 18.81
C HIS A 64 1.58 -11.07 18.00
N LYS A 65 1.85 -10.21 17.00
CA LYS A 65 0.83 -9.73 16.08
C LYS A 65 1.31 -9.85 14.66
N GLU A 66 0.40 -10.16 13.76
CA GLU A 66 0.66 -10.06 12.33
C GLU A 66 0.25 -8.68 11.86
N ILE A 67 1.10 -8.07 11.06
CA ILE A 67 0.85 -6.74 10.50
C ILE A 67 0.90 -6.86 8.99
N GLY A 68 -0.21 -6.53 8.36
CA GLY A 68 -0.28 -6.46 6.90
C GLY A 68 -0.52 -5.05 6.47
N TRP A 69 0.01 -4.66 5.30
CA TRP A 69 -0.23 -3.33 4.78
C TRP A 69 -0.44 -3.35 3.28
N PHE A 70 -1.14 -2.32 2.84
CA PHE A 70 -1.31 -2.00 1.43
C PHE A 70 -1.22 -0.48 1.31
N VAL A 71 -0.20 0.00 0.61
CA VAL A 71 0.10 1.42 0.51
C VAL A 71 0.27 1.79 -0.95
N GLY A 72 -0.12 3.01 -1.32
CA GLY A 72 -0.01 3.43 -2.71
C GLY A 72 -0.78 4.70 -2.99
N TRP A 73 -1.24 4.83 -4.22
CA TRP A 73 -2.03 5.98 -4.62
C TRP A 73 -3.04 5.62 -5.71
N LEU A 74 -4.07 6.46 -5.76
CA LEU A 74 -5.11 6.41 -6.79
C LEU A 74 -4.93 7.59 -7.72
N GLU A 75 -4.94 7.34 -9.02
CA GLU A 75 -4.94 8.37 -10.07
C GLU A 75 -6.32 8.38 -10.71
N ASN A 76 -7.05 9.45 -10.54
CA ASN A 76 -8.40 9.57 -11.09
C ASN A 76 -8.68 11.02 -11.50
N LYS A 77 -8.93 11.23 -12.78
CA LYS A 77 -9.30 12.55 -13.34
C LYS A 77 -8.28 13.64 -13.01
N GLY A 78 -6.99 13.29 -13.07
CA GLY A 78 -5.92 14.24 -12.77
C GLY A 78 -5.68 14.49 -11.30
N GLU A 79 -6.45 13.86 -10.43
CA GLU A 79 -6.27 13.96 -8.98
C GLU A 79 -5.51 12.74 -8.47
N ILE A 80 -4.67 12.95 -7.46
CA ILE A 80 -3.87 11.90 -6.85
C ILE A 80 -4.24 11.80 -5.38
N TYR A 81 -4.58 10.59 -4.95
CA TYR A 81 -4.96 10.32 -3.56
C TYR A 81 -4.03 9.24 -3.02
N TYR A 82 -3.22 9.60 -2.04
CA TYR A 82 -2.30 8.66 -1.41
C TYR A 82 -3.00 7.94 -0.27
N PHE A 83 -2.69 6.67 -0.10
CA PHE A 83 -3.26 5.89 1.00
C PHE A 83 -2.20 5.01 1.66
N SER A 84 -2.37 4.79 2.94
CA SER A 84 -1.54 3.88 3.72
C SER A 84 -2.45 3.12 4.67
N ASN A 85 -2.71 1.87 4.33
CA ASN A 85 -3.60 1.00 5.09
C ASN A 85 -2.79 -0.05 5.82
N MET A 86 -2.93 -0.10 7.14
CA MET A 86 -2.25 -1.09 7.98
C MET A 86 -3.29 -1.84 8.78
N VAL A 87 -3.19 -3.16 8.77
CA VAL A 87 -4.12 -4.05 9.46
C VAL A 87 -3.32 -4.92 10.42
N GLN A 88 -3.78 -5.03 11.65
CA GLN A 88 -3.16 -5.89 12.65
C GLN A 88 -4.08 -7.06 12.96
N MET A 89 -3.46 -8.21 13.21
CA MET A 89 -4.15 -9.42 13.62
C MET A 89 -3.27 -10.15 14.61
N PRO A 90 -3.82 -10.66 15.74
CA PRO A 90 -3.03 -11.49 16.65
C PRO A 90 -2.48 -12.70 15.92
N ASP A 91 -1.23 -13.06 16.18
CA ASP A 91 -0.61 -14.21 15.54
C ASP A 91 -1.22 -15.53 16.00
N THR A 92 -2.01 -15.50 17.07
CA THR A 92 -2.79 -16.65 17.52
C THR A 92 -4.04 -16.89 16.67
N SER A 93 -4.38 -15.96 15.79
CA SER A 93 -5.50 -16.10 14.88
C SER A 93 -5.22 -17.23 13.88
N THR A 94 -6.24 -18.01 13.57
CA THR A 94 -6.14 -19.06 12.55
C THR A 94 -6.64 -18.60 11.19
N ASN A 95 -7.09 -17.36 11.05
CA ASN A 95 -7.75 -16.87 9.85
C ASN A 95 -6.80 -16.07 8.95
N TYR A 96 -5.62 -16.61 8.69
CA TYR A 96 -4.65 -15.96 7.82
C TYR A 96 -5.07 -15.97 6.35
N VAL A 97 -5.95 -16.91 5.97
CA VAL A 97 -6.38 -17.02 4.58
C VAL A 97 -7.04 -15.73 4.08
N ASN A 98 -7.81 -15.08 4.96
CA ASN A 98 -8.49 -13.84 4.60
C ASN A 98 -7.68 -12.59 4.90
N PHE A 99 -6.56 -12.73 5.62
CA PHE A 99 -5.79 -11.58 6.07
C PHE A 99 -5.09 -10.86 4.91
N ASP A 100 -4.49 -11.61 3.99
CA ASP A 100 -3.78 -10.98 2.88
C ASP A 100 -4.74 -10.34 1.86
N VAL A 101 -5.98 -10.82 1.78
CA VAL A 101 -7.01 -10.22 0.93
C VAL A 101 -7.60 -8.99 1.62
N SER A 102 -7.85 -9.08 2.93
CA SER A 102 -8.51 -8.02 3.70
C SER A 102 -7.77 -6.68 3.61
N ARG A 103 -6.46 -6.70 3.61
CA ARG A 103 -5.68 -5.45 3.58
C ARG A 103 -5.95 -4.65 2.31
N LYS A 104 -6.19 -5.31 1.17
CA LYS A 104 -6.56 -4.62 -0.06
C LYS A 104 -8.05 -4.25 -0.06
N GLU A 105 -8.91 -5.17 0.36
CA GLU A 105 -10.35 -4.93 0.36
C GLU A 105 -10.72 -3.72 1.21
N ILE A 106 -10.09 -3.57 2.38
CA ILE A 106 -10.35 -2.44 3.26
C ILE A 106 -9.99 -1.14 2.54
N ALA A 107 -8.83 -1.09 1.89
CA ALA A 107 -8.42 0.10 1.16
C ALA A 107 -9.40 0.43 0.03
N TYR A 108 -9.79 -0.56 -0.75
CA TYR A 108 -10.75 -0.35 -1.84
C TYR A 108 -12.12 0.08 -1.33
N ASP A 109 -12.58 -0.51 -0.23
CA ASP A 109 -13.85 -0.13 0.38
C ASP A 109 -13.83 1.32 0.82
N ILE A 110 -12.73 1.77 1.42
CA ILE A 110 -12.60 3.16 1.84
C ILE A 110 -12.60 4.10 0.63
N LEU A 111 -11.85 3.77 -0.42
CA LEU A 111 -11.83 4.58 -1.63
C LEU A 111 -13.21 4.66 -2.27
N HIS A 112 -13.96 3.56 -2.25
CA HIS A 112 -15.31 3.52 -2.78
C HIS A 112 -16.26 4.34 -1.91
N ASP A 113 -16.19 4.19 -0.59
CA ASP A 113 -17.05 4.92 0.34
C ASP A 113 -16.81 6.42 0.30
N LEU A 114 -15.58 6.84 0.02
CA LEU A 114 -15.25 8.25 -0.18
C LEU A 114 -15.62 8.74 -1.57
N LYS A 115 -16.19 7.87 -2.41
CA LYS A 115 -16.62 8.19 -3.78
C LYS A 115 -15.47 8.57 -4.69
N LEU A 116 -14.28 8.05 -4.39
CA LEU A 116 -13.09 8.28 -5.22
C LEU A 116 -12.98 7.26 -6.36
N ILE A 117 -13.66 6.14 -6.23
CA ILE A 117 -13.81 5.14 -7.30
C ILE A 117 -15.29 4.71 -7.36
N ASN A 118 -15.74 4.30 -8.53
CA ASN A 118 -17.14 3.89 -8.74
C ASN A 118 -17.38 2.43 -8.40
N THR A 119 -16.39 1.59 -8.67
CA THR A 119 -16.48 0.15 -8.50
C THR A 119 -15.22 -0.35 -7.78
N LYS A 120 -15.38 -1.41 -7.04
CA LYS A 120 -14.25 -2.01 -6.31
C LYS A 120 -13.49 -3.02 -7.15
#